data_496ac5e5c6f63e7e3e1ae44495a376b8
#
_entry.id   496ac5e5c6f63e7e3e1ae44495a376b8
#
_cell.length_a   1.000
_cell.length_b   1.000
_cell.length_c   1.000
_cell.angle_alpha   90.00
_cell.angle_beta   90.00
_cell.angle_gamma   90.00
#
_symmetry.space_group_name_H-M   'P 1'
#
loop_
_entity.id
_entity.type
_entity.pdbx_description
1 polymer ?
#
loop_
_entity_poly.entity_id
_entity_poly.type
_entity_poly.pdbx_seq_one_letter_code
_entity_poly.pdbx_strand_id
1 'polypeptide(L)'
;ASLTAWELVQEKIPHSLIVDNAGGHLMQQGQVDLCIVGSDRTTATGDVCNKIGTYLKALAAADNGVPFYVALPYSTIDWSIRDGLREIPIEERSPREVTHIRGLTTNGTIEEVALAPKETTALNLGFDVTPARLVTKIITERGIADASEAGLASLYNEDSQTP
;
A
#
# COMPACT_ATOMS: atom_id res chain seq x y z
N ALA A 1 3.20 -10.15 -0.68
CA ALA A 1 4.43 -10.40 0.10
C ALA A 1 5.30 -11.49 -0.52
N SER A 2 4.74 -12.65 -0.93
CA SER A 2 5.54 -13.78 -1.44
C SER A 2 6.34 -13.45 -2.70
N LEU A 3 5.74 -12.75 -3.68
CA LEU A 3 6.44 -12.34 -4.92
C LEU A 3 7.59 -11.38 -4.60
N THR A 4 7.33 -10.32 -3.84
CA THR A 4 8.37 -9.35 -3.46
C THR A 4 9.51 -10.01 -2.69
N ALA A 5 9.20 -10.90 -1.73
CA ALA A 5 10.21 -11.64 -1.02
C ALA A 5 11.05 -12.52 -1.96
N TRP A 6 10.41 -13.17 -2.94
CA TRP A 6 11.13 -13.95 -3.95
C TRP A 6 12.06 -13.08 -4.81
N GLU A 7 11.59 -11.92 -5.28
CA GLU A 7 12.40 -10.96 -6.06
C GLU A 7 13.62 -10.49 -5.25
N LEU A 8 13.41 -10.09 -3.98
CA LEU A 8 14.49 -9.64 -3.12
C LEU A 8 15.53 -10.73 -2.85
N VAL A 9 15.10 -12.00 -2.75
CA VAL A 9 16.04 -13.15 -2.65
C VAL A 9 16.87 -13.27 -3.93
N GLN A 10 16.24 -13.18 -5.13
CA GLN A 10 16.96 -13.27 -6.40
C GLN A 10 18.02 -12.17 -6.54
N GLU A 11 17.66 -10.95 -6.13
CA GLU A 11 18.55 -9.78 -6.18
C GLU A 11 19.53 -9.71 -4.98
N LYS A 12 19.50 -10.69 -4.07
CA LYS A 12 20.35 -10.75 -2.86
C LYS A 12 20.22 -9.51 -1.97
N ILE A 13 19.04 -8.91 -1.93
CA ILE A 13 18.75 -7.74 -1.09
C ILE A 13 18.37 -8.25 0.31
N PRO A 14 19.09 -7.82 1.38
CA PRO A 14 18.72 -8.16 2.74
C PRO A 14 17.30 -7.70 3.07
N HIS A 15 16.47 -8.60 3.55
CA HIS A 15 15.09 -8.29 3.89
C HIS A 15 14.55 -9.22 4.97
N SER A 16 13.45 -8.81 5.60
CA SER A 16 12.71 -9.61 6.56
C SER A 16 11.22 -9.59 6.23
N LEU A 17 10.60 -10.76 6.22
CA LEU A 17 9.14 -10.87 6.13
C LEU A 17 8.56 -10.78 7.54
N ILE A 18 7.66 -9.85 7.76
CA ILE A 18 6.99 -9.62 9.05
C ILE A 18 5.47 -9.79 8.91
N VAL A 19 4.76 -10.00 10.02
CA VAL A 19 3.30 -9.93 10.04
C VAL A 19 2.84 -8.49 9.87
N ASP A 20 1.67 -8.28 9.28
CA ASP A 20 1.19 -6.95 8.88
C ASP A 20 1.22 -5.90 10.01
N ASN A 21 0.80 -6.27 11.22
CA ASN A 21 0.72 -5.34 12.34
C ASN A 21 2.05 -5.10 13.06
N ALA A 22 3.11 -5.86 12.76
CA ALA A 22 4.43 -5.63 13.36
C ALA A 22 5.07 -4.31 12.93
N GLY A 23 4.66 -3.75 11.77
CA GLY A 23 5.19 -2.48 11.26
C GLY A 23 5.07 -1.34 12.27
N GLY A 24 3.91 -1.17 12.91
CA GLY A 24 3.70 -0.14 13.93
C GLY A 24 4.61 -0.30 15.14
N HIS A 25 4.83 -1.54 15.62
CA HIS A 25 5.76 -1.82 16.70
C HIS A 25 7.20 -1.47 16.35
N LEU A 26 7.65 -1.81 15.15
CA LEU A 26 9.00 -1.48 14.67
C LEU A 26 9.21 0.04 14.58
N MET A 27 8.19 0.78 14.16
CA MET A 27 8.22 2.25 14.14
C MET A 27 8.36 2.82 15.57
N GLN A 28 7.59 2.31 16.54
CA GLN A 28 7.70 2.70 17.96
C GLN A 28 9.08 2.42 18.54
N GLN A 29 9.78 1.41 18.07
CA GLN A 29 11.14 1.07 18.49
C GLN A 29 12.22 1.86 17.73
N GLY A 30 11.86 2.78 16.84
CA GLY A 30 12.80 3.56 16.03
C GLY A 30 13.62 2.71 15.04
N GLN A 31 13.08 1.58 14.59
CA GLN A 31 13.76 0.66 13.68
C GLN A 31 13.35 0.87 12.21
N VAL A 32 12.60 1.94 11.92
CA VAL A 32 12.11 2.24 10.57
C VAL A 32 12.47 3.68 10.22
N ASP A 33 13.27 3.85 9.18
CA ASP A 33 13.68 5.17 8.68
C ASP A 33 12.62 5.80 7.76
N LEU A 34 11.90 4.96 7.00
CA LEU A 34 10.82 5.39 6.11
C LEU A 34 9.88 4.23 5.80
N CYS A 35 8.65 4.57 5.41
CA CYS A 35 7.70 3.66 4.78
C CYS A 35 7.55 4.01 3.30
N ILE A 36 7.48 2.98 2.44
CA ILE A 36 7.13 3.15 1.03
C ILE A 36 6.06 2.11 0.65
N VAL A 37 5.02 2.57 -0.04
CA VAL A 37 3.93 1.73 -0.54
C VAL A 37 3.63 2.07 -2.00
N GLY A 38 2.89 1.21 -2.68
CA GLY A 38 2.30 1.52 -3.99
C GLY A 38 0.96 2.22 -3.88
N SER A 39 0.25 2.32 -5.00
CA SER A 39 -1.13 2.79 -5.06
C SER A 39 -1.88 2.03 -6.15
N ASP A 40 -3.11 1.60 -5.83
CA ASP A 40 -4.07 1.09 -6.81
C ASP A 40 -4.85 2.24 -7.48
N ARG A 41 -5.07 3.35 -6.74
CA ARG A 41 -5.66 4.60 -7.25
C ARG A 41 -5.29 5.76 -6.33
N THR A 42 -4.92 6.89 -6.92
CA THR A 42 -4.69 8.15 -6.20
C THR A 42 -5.63 9.22 -6.72
N THR A 43 -6.27 9.98 -5.84
CA THR A 43 -7.19 11.06 -6.22
C THR A 43 -6.44 12.31 -6.65
N ALA A 44 -7.12 13.24 -7.33
CA ALA A 44 -6.57 14.55 -7.69
C ALA A 44 -6.09 15.36 -6.47
N THR A 45 -6.64 15.08 -5.28
CA THR A 45 -6.29 15.75 -4.02
C THR A 45 -5.19 15.06 -3.22
N GLY A 46 -4.74 13.88 -3.69
CA GLY A 46 -3.64 13.14 -3.07
C GLY A 46 -4.05 12.06 -2.08
N ASP A 47 -5.34 11.73 -1.95
CA ASP A 47 -5.76 10.54 -1.20
C ASP A 47 -5.34 9.28 -1.95
N VAL A 48 -4.88 8.27 -1.23
CA VAL A 48 -4.29 7.05 -1.81
C VAL A 48 -5.11 5.83 -1.43
N CYS A 49 -5.74 5.19 -2.42
CA CYS A 49 -6.33 3.87 -2.29
C CYS A 49 -5.27 2.81 -2.58
N ASN A 50 -5.03 1.92 -1.64
CA ASN A 50 -4.07 0.84 -1.78
C ASN A 50 -4.51 -0.39 -0.98
N LYS A 51 -3.74 -1.47 -1.05
CA LYS A 51 -4.00 -2.71 -0.33
C LYS A 51 -4.36 -2.43 1.14
N ILE A 52 -5.41 -3.13 1.63
CA ILE A 52 -5.88 -3.02 3.03
C ILE A 52 -4.71 -3.11 4.02
N GLY A 53 -4.71 -2.25 5.02
CA GLY A 53 -3.64 -2.07 6.01
C GLY A 53 -2.68 -0.91 5.69
N THR A 54 -2.77 -0.30 4.51
CA THR A 54 -1.97 0.87 4.14
C THR A 54 -2.28 2.06 5.03
N TYR A 55 -3.56 2.33 5.28
CA TYR A 55 -4.01 3.39 6.18
C TYR A 55 -3.48 3.22 7.61
N LEU A 56 -3.53 2.00 8.16
CA LEU A 56 -3.00 1.73 9.50
C LEU A 56 -1.48 1.96 9.59
N LYS A 57 -0.73 1.62 8.52
CA LYS A 57 0.71 1.88 8.45
C LYS A 57 1.02 3.37 8.36
N ALA A 58 0.22 4.12 7.59
CA ALA A 58 0.36 5.56 7.49
C ALA A 58 0.06 6.28 8.82
N LEU A 59 -0.96 5.83 9.58
CA LEU A 59 -1.24 6.33 10.92
C LEU A 59 -0.09 6.04 11.89
N ALA A 60 0.44 4.81 11.90
CA ALA A 60 1.57 4.46 12.76
C ALA A 60 2.84 5.25 12.37
N ALA A 61 3.08 5.46 11.09
CA ALA A 61 4.19 6.28 10.61
C ALA A 61 4.07 7.73 11.09
N ALA A 62 2.88 8.35 10.94
CA ALA A 62 2.63 9.70 11.39
C ALA A 62 2.79 9.86 12.91
N ASP A 63 2.29 8.91 13.71
CA ASP A 63 2.39 8.90 15.16
C ASP A 63 3.85 8.80 15.67
N ASN A 64 4.72 8.14 14.89
CA ASN A 64 6.12 7.92 15.23
C ASN A 64 7.10 8.82 14.45
N GLY A 65 6.62 9.80 13.68
CA GLY A 65 7.46 10.71 12.91
C GLY A 65 8.23 10.05 11.76
N VAL A 66 7.76 8.88 11.27
CA VAL A 66 8.37 8.15 10.17
C VAL A 66 7.80 8.68 8.85
N PRO A 67 8.62 9.08 7.87
CA PRO A 67 8.15 9.52 6.56
C PRO A 67 7.40 8.39 5.83
N PHE A 68 6.26 8.74 5.22
CA PHE A 68 5.42 7.80 4.49
C PHE A 68 5.32 8.22 3.03
N TYR A 69 5.96 7.46 2.15
CA TYR A 69 6.02 7.70 0.71
C TYR A 69 5.09 6.77 -0.05
N VAL A 70 4.53 7.29 -1.15
CA VAL A 70 3.72 6.49 -2.08
C VAL A 70 4.34 6.57 -3.46
N ALA A 71 4.76 5.41 -4.00
CA ALA A 71 5.35 5.30 -5.33
C ALA A 71 4.34 4.70 -6.30
N LEU A 72 4.05 5.40 -7.39
CA LEU A 72 3.03 5.00 -8.37
C LEU A 72 3.36 5.52 -9.77
N PRO A 73 2.92 4.84 -10.84
CA PRO A 73 2.92 5.44 -12.17
C PRO A 73 1.96 6.63 -12.21
N TYR A 74 2.35 7.69 -12.90
CA TYR A 74 1.50 8.88 -13.04
C TYR A 74 0.08 8.55 -13.54
N SER A 75 -0.07 7.54 -14.39
CA SER A 75 -1.36 7.06 -14.89
C SER A 75 -2.31 6.50 -13.81
N THR A 76 -1.81 6.24 -12.60
CA THR A 76 -2.63 5.79 -11.46
C THR A 76 -3.41 6.94 -10.82
N ILE A 77 -3.07 8.20 -11.14
CA ILE A 77 -3.77 9.37 -10.63
C ILE A 77 -5.10 9.54 -11.38
N ASP A 78 -6.19 9.44 -10.64
CA ASP A 78 -7.57 9.67 -11.15
C ASP A 78 -7.98 11.12 -10.86
N TRP A 79 -7.85 11.94 -11.88
CA TRP A 79 -8.15 13.37 -11.81
C TRP A 79 -9.64 13.70 -11.65
N SER A 80 -10.51 12.73 -11.85
CA SER A 80 -11.96 12.91 -11.71
C SER A 80 -12.46 12.77 -10.27
N ILE A 81 -11.64 12.14 -9.39
CA ILE A 81 -11.97 11.86 -7.99
C ILE A 81 -11.24 12.84 -7.08
N ARG A 82 -11.97 13.41 -6.11
CA ARG A 82 -11.45 14.40 -5.16
C ARG A 82 -11.53 13.96 -3.69
N ASP A 83 -12.46 13.06 -3.33
CA ASP A 83 -12.63 12.51 -1.99
C ASP A 83 -12.53 10.99 -2.07
N GLY A 84 -11.35 10.47 -1.74
CA GLY A 84 -11.09 9.04 -1.86
C GLY A 84 -11.99 8.18 -0.97
N LEU A 85 -12.35 8.66 0.21
CA LEU A 85 -13.21 7.92 1.14
C LEU A 85 -14.65 7.77 0.67
N ARG A 86 -15.15 8.75 -0.07
CA ARG A 86 -16.56 8.79 -0.51
C ARG A 86 -16.75 8.28 -1.92
N GLU A 87 -15.77 8.49 -2.79
CA GLU A 87 -15.92 8.28 -4.22
C GLU A 87 -15.26 6.99 -4.72
N ILE A 88 -14.28 6.44 -4.00
CA ILE A 88 -13.64 5.17 -4.41
C ILE A 88 -14.44 3.99 -3.84
N PRO A 89 -15.07 3.15 -4.68
CA PRO A 89 -15.70 1.93 -4.22
C PRO A 89 -14.63 0.92 -3.77
N ILE A 90 -14.78 0.39 -2.55
CA ILE A 90 -13.86 -0.62 -2.02
C ILE A 90 -14.37 -2.02 -2.40
N GLU A 91 -13.53 -2.78 -3.09
CA GLU A 91 -13.81 -4.16 -3.47
C GLU A 91 -13.91 -5.07 -2.25
N GLU A 92 -14.99 -5.81 -2.14
CA GLU A 92 -15.10 -6.94 -1.23
C GLU A 92 -14.68 -8.22 -1.97
N ARG A 93 -13.62 -8.86 -1.49
CA ARG A 93 -13.03 -10.05 -2.08
C ARG A 93 -13.57 -11.32 -1.44
N SER A 94 -13.21 -12.48 -2.02
CA SER A 94 -13.66 -13.75 -1.48
C SER A 94 -13.29 -13.93 0.00
N PRO A 95 -14.26 -14.26 0.88
CA PRO A 95 -13.98 -14.59 2.28
C PRO A 95 -12.99 -15.76 2.44
N ARG A 96 -12.88 -16.60 1.42
CA ARG A 96 -11.96 -17.75 1.41
C ARG A 96 -10.49 -17.32 1.55
N GLU A 97 -10.12 -16.14 1.04
CA GLU A 97 -8.76 -15.60 1.16
C GLU A 97 -8.38 -15.26 2.62
N VAL A 98 -9.36 -15.08 3.50
CA VAL A 98 -9.18 -14.84 4.94
C VAL A 98 -9.28 -16.14 5.74
N THR A 99 -10.19 -17.03 5.34
CA THR A 99 -10.46 -18.27 6.09
C THR A 99 -9.55 -19.43 5.72
N HIS A 100 -8.79 -19.32 4.63
CA HIS A 100 -7.90 -20.38 4.15
C HIS A 100 -6.54 -19.78 3.77
N ILE A 101 -5.51 -20.61 3.87
CA ILE A 101 -4.16 -20.27 3.38
C ILE A 101 -3.66 -21.37 2.45
N ARG A 102 -3.00 -20.93 1.37
CA ARG A 102 -2.26 -21.85 0.48
C ARG A 102 -0.77 -21.76 0.81
N GLY A 103 -0.15 -22.91 0.95
CA GLY A 103 1.26 -22.99 1.27
C GLY A 103 1.93 -24.22 0.66
N LEU A 104 3.25 -24.17 0.58
CA LEU A 104 4.08 -25.32 0.19
C LEU A 104 4.33 -26.17 1.44
N THR A 105 3.94 -27.44 1.37
CA THR A 105 4.22 -28.41 2.43
C THR A 105 5.69 -28.82 2.43
N THR A 106 6.14 -29.47 3.49
CA THR A 106 7.48 -30.06 3.59
C THR A 106 7.75 -31.11 2.52
N ASN A 107 6.69 -31.70 1.96
CA ASN A 107 6.78 -32.71 0.89
C ASN A 107 6.83 -32.07 -0.52
N GLY A 108 6.84 -30.73 -0.61
CA GLY A 108 6.90 -30.01 -1.87
C GLY A 108 5.57 -29.92 -2.62
N THR A 109 4.43 -30.26 -1.99
CA THR A 109 3.08 -30.08 -2.56
C THR A 109 2.47 -28.77 -2.11
N ILE A 110 1.68 -28.14 -3.00
CA ILE A 110 0.88 -26.96 -2.62
C ILE A 110 -0.45 -27.46 -2.06
N GLU A 111 -0.74 -27.08 -0.83
CA GLU A 111 -2.00 -27.39 -0.18
C GLU A 111 -2.71 -26.12 0.30
N GLU A 112 -4.03 -26.20 0.42
CA GLU A 112 -4.86 -25.17 1.02
C GLU A 112 -5.46 -25.69 2.32
N VAL A 113 -5.24 -24.96 3.41
CA VAL A 113 -5.71 -25.34 4.74
C VAL A 113 -6.63 -24.27 5.32
N ALA A 114 -7.64 -24.69 6.06
CA ALA A 114 -8.55 -23.79 6.76
C ALA A 114 -7.86 -23.20 7.99
N LEU A 115 -8.01 -21.89 8.19
CA LEU A 115 -7.55 -21.15 9.37
C LEU A 115 -8.63 -20.93 10.41
N ALA A 116 -9.91 -21.09 10.02
CA ALA A 116 -11.06 -20.83 10.87
C ALA A 116 -12.08 -21.98 10.79
N PRO A 117 -12.94 -22.15 11.79
CA PRO A 117 -14.07 -23.08 11.73
C PRO A 117 -14.94 -22.81 10.50
N LYS A 118 -15.59 -23.89 9.97
CA LYS A 118 -16.36 -23.82 8.72
C LYS A 118 -17.49 -22.80 8.73
N GLU A 119 -18.08 -22.59 9.90
CA GLU A 119 -19.21 -21.68 10.12
C GLU A 119 -18.80 -20.24 10.36
N THR A 120 -17.47 -19.93 10.36
CA THR A 120 -16.96 -18.58 10.56
C THR A 120 -17.26 -17.73 9.34
N THR A 121 -17.97 -16.62 9.55
CA THR A 121 -18.12 -15.57 8.53
C THR A 121 -16.86 -14.71 8.48
N ALA A 122 -16.46 -14.29 7.29
CA ALA A 122 -15.32 -13.40 7.11
C ALA A 122 -15.68 -12.25 6.17
N LEU A 123 -15.24 -11.04 6.51
CA LEU A 123 -15.28 -9.85 5.68
C LEU A 123 -13.87 -9.63 5.12
N ASN A 124 -13.74 -9.53 3.82
CA ASN A 124 -12.46 -9.37 3.14
C ASN A 124 -12.47 -8.12 2.24
N LEU A 125 -12.15 -6.97 2.81
CA LEU A 125 -11.98 -5.74 2.06
C LEU A 125 -10.61 -5.72 1.38
N GLY A 126 -10.57 -5.43 0.09
CA GLY A 126 -9.34 -5.48 -0.72
C GLY A 126 -8.41 -4.30 -0.47
N PHE A 127 -8.98 -3.13 -0.17
CA PHE A 127 -8.28 -1.85 -0.12
C PHE A 127 -8.74 -1.01 1.06
N ASP A 128 -7.92 -0.01 1.42
CA ASP A 128 -8.30 1.12 2.25
C ASP A 128 -7.83 2.43 1.63
N VAL A 129 -8.32 3.55 2.14
CA VAL A 129 -7.95 4.89 1.67
C VAL A 129 -7.14 5.60 2.73
N THR A 130 -5.92 5.97 2.35
CA THR A 130 -5.02 6.80 3.15
C THR A 130 -5.22 8.26 2.77
N PRO A 131 -5.68 9.13 3.69
CA PRO A 131 -5.83 10.56 3.41
C PRO A 131 -4.49 11.22 3.06
N ALA A 132 -4.51 12.18 2.14
CA ALA A 132 -3.35 12.93 1.68
C ALA A 132 -2.48 13.49 2.83
N ARG A 133 -3.10 13.94 3.93
CA ARG A 133 -2.41 14.47 5.13
C ARG A 133 -1.44 13.49 5.80
N LEU A 134 -1.56 12.20 5.55
CA LEU A 134 -0.67 11.15 6.09
C LEU A 134 0.45 10.76 5.11
N VAL A 135 0.44 11.30 3.90
CA VAL A 135 1.42 11.03 2.87
C VAL A 135 2.48 12.12 2.85
N THR A 136 3.73 11.75 3.08
CA THR A 136 4.85 12.71 3.06
C THR A 136 5.11 13.24 1.67
N LYS A 137 5.22 12.34 0.67
CA LYS A 137 5.37 12.67 -0.75
C LYS A 137 4.83 11.53 -1.62
N ILE A 138 4.45 11.90 -2.82
CA ILE A 138 4.13 10.98 -3.92
C ILE A 138 5.30 10.98 -4.90
N ILE A 139 5.72 9.77 -5.31
CA ILE A 139 6.84 9.53 -6.22
C ILE A 139 6.27 8.93 -7.51
N THR A 140 6.55 9.55 -8.64
CA THR A 140 6.16 9.06 -9.97
C THR A 140 7.37 9.07 -10.91
N GLU A 141 7.22 8.53 -12.12
CA GLU A 141 8.22 8.64 -13.17
C GLU A 141 8.45 10.09 -13.65
N ARG A 142 7.57 11.04 -13.26
CA ARG A 142 7.67 12.46 -13.59
C ARG A 142 8.34 13.29 -12.49
N GLY A 143 8.59 12.70 -11.32
CA GLY A 143 9.20 13.38 -10.19
C GLY A 143 8.51 13.10 -8.85
N ILE A 144 8.84 13.92 -7.87
CA ILE A 144 8.34 13.82 -6.49
C ILE A 144 7.51 15.06 -6.18
N ALA A 145 6.29 14.85 -5.66
CA ALA A 145 5.36 15.93 -5.34
C ALA A 145 4.76 15.77 -3.94
N ASP A 146 4.21 16.86 -3.43
CA ASP A 146 3.32 16.82 -2.27
C ASP A 146 2.03 16.09 -2.62
N ALA A 147 1.48 15.35 -1.64
CA ALA A 147 0.16 14.74 -1.75
C ALA A 147 -0.93 15.82 -1.64
N SER A 148 -1.06 16.59 -2.70
CA SER A 148 -2.00 17.71 -2.81
C SER A 148 -2.32 17.97 -4.29
N GLU A 149 -3.44 18.62 -4.54
CA GLU A 149 -3.82 18.98 -5.90
C GLU A 149 -2.75 19.83 -6.62
N ALA A 150 -2.20 20.83 -5.93
CA ALA A 150 -1.16 21.68 -6.49
C ALA A 150 0.15 20.91 -6.72
N GLY A 151 0.54 20.02 -5.77
CA GLY A 151 1.73 19.21 -5.92
C GLY A 151 1.62 18.23 -7.09
N LEU A 152 0.49 17.52 -7.21
CA LEU A 152 0.27 16.59 -8.31
C LEU A 152 0.17 17.31 -9.67
N ALA A 153 -0.48 18.48 -9.72
CA ALA A 153 -0.58 19.29 -10.93
C ALA A 153 0.79 19.79 -11.41
N SER A 154 1.75 20.04 -10.50
CA SER A 154 3.09 20.46 -10.88
C SER A 154 3.83 19.42 -11.73
N LEU A 155 3.59 18.13 -11.48
CA LEU A 155 4.12 17.03 -12.28
C LEU A 155 3.54 16.97 -13.70
N TYR A 156 2.40 17.63 -13.93
CA TYR A 156 1.75 17.69 -15.25
C TYR A 156 2.39 18.77 -16.15
N ASN A 157 2.86 19.87 -15.56
CA ASN A 157 3.34 21.03 -16.28
C ASN A 157 4.81 20.92 -16.72
N GLU A 158 5.57 19.91 -16.27
CA GLU A 158 6.99 19.74 -16.63
C GLU A 158 7.22 19.19 -18.04
N ASP A 159 6.19 18.67 -18.73
CA ASP A 159 6.27 18.25 -20.13
C ASP A 159 6.46 19.42 -21.14
N SER A 160 6.45 20.66 -20.67
CA SER A 160 6.68 21.84 -21.50
C SER A 160 8.15 22.31 -21.54
N GLN A 161 9.06 21.58 -20.91
CA GLN A 161 10.48 21.90 -20.86
C GLN A 161 11.38 20.74 -21.35
N THR A 162 11.11 20.20 -22.54
CA THR A 162 12.15 19.50 -23.27
C THR A 162 12.34 20.21 -24.60
N PRO A 163 13.59 20.71 -24.88
CA PRO A 163 13.91 21.43 -26.11
C PRO A 163 13.88 20.54 -27.34
#